data_762ffcb6775b9a045135666be04e9bc9
#
_entry.id   762ffcb6775b9a045135666be04e9bc9
#
_cell.length_a   1.000
_cell.length_b   1.000
_cell.length_c   1.000
_cell.angle_alpha   90.00
_cell.angle_beta   90.00
_cell.angle_gamma   90.00
#
_symmetry.space_group_name_H-M   'P 1'
#
loop_
_entity.id
_entity.type
_entity.pdbx_description
1 polymer ?
#
loop_
_entity_poly.entity_id
_entity_poly.type
_entity_poly.pdbx_seq_one_letter_code
_entity_poly.pdbx_strand_id
1 'polypeptide(L)'
;IKLHEQGVRFEDITLLAPTRNTYLDLMASFEEHGIPLVPDEYKSSYLESLEVMIMLDTLRAINNPLNDYALVALLRSPMFNFNEDDLARIAVQADEGQFYDKLLVACTKTGLHPEVVTQGLDAKLTLFTETLADWRDYSKWHSLYDLIWKIYDDRFYYDYVGSLPRAEQRQANLYALALRANAYEKTGFKGLSRFIGMIDK
;
A
#
# COMPACT_ATOMS: atom_id res chain seq x y z
N ILE A 1 5.07 -28.64 -21.42
CA ILE A 1 4.16 -28.77 -22.57
C ILE A 1 3.94 -30.26 -22.87
N LYS A 2 4.98 -31.04 -23.25
CA LYS A 2 4.80 -32.47 -23.62
C LYS A 2 4.06 -33.31 -22.56
N LEU A 3 4.32 -33.12 -21.27
CA LEU A 3 3.62 -33.83 -20.20
C LEU A 3 2.14 -33.44 -20.13
N HIS A 4 1.85 -32.17 -20.34
CA HIS A 4 0.47 -31.66 -20.34
C HIS A 4 -0.31 -32.18 -21.58
N GLU A 5 0.33 -32.27 -22.74
CA GLU A 5 -0.24 -32.90 -23.94
C GLU A 5 -0.56 -34.40 -23.74
N GLN A 6 0.13 -35.06 -22.81
CA GLN A 6 -0.12 -36.43 -22.39
C GLN A 6 -1.21 -36.57 -21.29
N GLY A 7 -1.87 -35.45 -20.93
CA GLY A 7 -2.96 -35.43 -19.96
C GLY A 7 -2.54 -35.17 -18.51
N VAL A 8 -1.26 -34.85 -18.25
CA VAL A 8 -0.80 -34.47 -16.90
C VAL A 8 -1.19 -33.02 -16.63
N ARG A 9 -1.85 -32.75 -15.51
CA ARG A 9 -2.24 -31.38 -15.12
C ARG A 9 -1.01 -30.59 -14.70
N PHE A 10 -0.98 -29.27 -14.93
CA PHE A 10 0.13 -28.44 -14.51
C PHE A 10 0.39 -28.48 -13.00
N GLU A 11 -0.65 -28.60 -12.19
CA GLU A 11 -0.56 -28.70 -10.72
C GLU A 11 0.12 -30.00 -10.23
N ASP A 12 0.19 -31.03 -11.08
CA ASP A 12 0.85 -32.31 -10.77
C ASP A 12 2.33 -32.30 -11.19
N ILE A 13 2.83 -31.19 -11.77
CA ILE A 13 4.20 -31.08 -12.25
C ILE A 13 5.02 -30.20 -11.29
N THR A 14 6.08 -30.74 -10.73
CA THR A 14 7.04 -29.99 -9.90
C THR A 14 8.34 -29.77 -10.64
N LEU A 15 8.79 -28.52 -10.70
CA LEU A 15 10.09 -28.15 -11.27
C LEU A 15 11.11 -27.97 -10.12
N LEU A 16 12.20 -28.73 -10.18
CA LEU A 16 13.32 -28.59 -9.25
C LEU A 16 14.48 -27.88 -9.94
N ALA A 17 14.92 -26.78 -9.40
CA ALA A 17 16.06 -26.01 -9.89
C ALA A 17 17.17 -25.95 -8.82
N PRO A 18 18.45 -26.13 -9.20
CA PRO A 18 19.58 -26.17 -8.25
C PRO A 18 19.93 -24.79 -7.68
N THR A 19 19.57 -23.70 -8.35
CA THR A 19 19.84 -22.32 -7.92
C THR A 19 18.68 -21.39 -8.21
N ARG A 20 18.58 -20.29 -7.46
CA ARG A 20 17.54 -19.26 -7.62
C ARG A 20 17.87 -18.23 -8.72
N ASN A 21 19.10 -18.16 -9.21
CA ASN A 21 19.55 -17.09 -10.11
C ASN A 21 18.81 -17.06 -11.46
N THR A 22 18.28 -18.20 -11.92
CA THR A 22 17.51 -18.32 -13.17
C THR A 22 16.00 -18.23 -12.98
N TYR A 23 15.55 -17.93 -11.79
CA TYR A 23 14.15 -17.99 -11.42
C TYR A 23 13.27 -16.95 -12.15
N LEU A 24 13.74 -15.70 -12.25
CA LEU A 24 13.03 -14.64 -12.97
C LEU A 24 12.91 -14.95 -14.47
N ASP A 25 13.98 -15.49 -15.06
CA ASP A 25 13.99 -15.88 -16.48
C ASP A 25 13.03 -17.06 -16.73
N LEU A 26 12.97 -18.01 -15.80
CA LEU A 26 12.03 -19.12 -15.87
C LEU A 26 10.58 -18.62 -15.76
N MET A 27 10.28 -17.72 -14.82
CA MET A 27 8.93 -17.14 -14.69
C MET A 27 8.50 -16.43 -15.97
N ALA A 28 9.38 -15.58 -16.54
CA ALA A 28 9.09 -14.86 -17.77
C ALA A 28 8.83 -15.84 -18.94
N SER A 29 9.67 -16.87 -19.07
CA SER A 29 9.51 -17.87 -20.13
C SER A 29 8.25 -18.72 -19.96
N PHE A 30 7.87 -19.09 -18.74
CA PHE A 30 6.66 -19.84 -18.48
C PHE A 30 5.40 -18.99 -18.74
N GLU A 31 5.43 -17.71 -18.36
CA GLU A 31 4.35 -16.76 -18.64
C GLU A 31 4.15 -16.55 -20.14
N GLU A 32 5.24 -16.38 -20.91
CA GLU A 32 5.21 -16.26 -22.37
C GLU A 32 4.56 -17.48 -23.05
N HIS A 33 4.73 -18.67 -22.47
CA HIS A 33 4.15 -19.90 -22.99
C HIS A 33 2.80 -20.28 -22.36
N GLY A 34 2.22 -19.40 -21.54
CA GLY A 34 0.95 -19.63 -20.88
C GLY A 34 0.96 -20.80 -19.87
N ILE A 35 2.13 -21.13 -19.31
CA ILE A 35 2.29 -22.20 -18.33
C ILE A 35 2.23 -21.62 -16.93
N PRO A 36 1.23 -21.97 -16.08
CA PRO A 36 1.17 -21.48 -14.72
C PRO A 36 2.34 -22.03 -13.89
N LEU A 37 3.14 -21.14 -13.32
CA LEU A 37 4.24 -21.49 -12.41
C LEU A 37 4.01 -20.85 -11.05
N VAL A 38 3.93 -21.65 -9.99
CA VAL A 38 3.82 -21.18 -8.61
C VAL A 38 5.11 -21.54 -7.87
N PRO A 39 5.89 -20.53 -7.47
CA PRO A 39 7.11 -20.77 -6.71
C PRO A 39 6.85 -21.11 -5.25
N ASP A 40 7.64 -22.02 -4.68
CA ASP A 40 7.51 -22.49 -3.29
C ASP A 40 7.82 -21.40 -2.24
N GLU A 41 8.56 -20.33 -2.61
CA GLU A 41 8.96 -19.24 -1.72
C GLU A 41 8.46 -17.86 -2.17
N TYR A 42 7.16 -17.69 -2.35
CA TYR A 42 6.57 -16.36 -2.54
C TYR A 42 6.44 -15.57 -1.22
N LYS A 43 7.07 -16.06 -0.14
CA LYS A 43 6.87 -15.54 1.23
C LYS A 43 7.42 -14.15 1.51
N SER A 44 8.41 -13.66 0.75
CA SER A 44 8.98 -12.32 0.98
C SER A 44 8.59 -11.29 -0.09
N SER A 45 8.25 -11.72 -1.30
CA SER A 45 8.06 -10.80 -2.43
C SER A 45 6.73 -10.05 -2.42
N TYR A 46 5.68 -10.52 -1.75
CA TYR A 46 4.42 -9.79 -1.73
C TYR A 46 4.49 -8.44 -1.00
N LEU A 47 5.43 -8.30 -0.05
CA LEU A 47 5.66 -7.01 0.64
C LEU A 47 6.24 -5.94 -0.28
N GLU A 48 6.90 -6.36 -1.37
CA GLU A 48 7.47 -5.49 -2.39
C GLU A 48 6.48 -5.19 -3.53
N SER A 49 5.31 -5.82 -3.52
CA SER A 49 4.27 -5.52 -4.51
C SER A 49 3.71 -4.12 -4.29
N LEU A 50 3.42 -3.42 -5.40
CA LEU A 50 3.00 -2.01 -5.37
C LEU A 50 1.79 -1.76 -4.46
N GLU A 51 0.79 -2.63 -4.53
CA GLU A 51 -0.42 -2.53 -3.71
C GLU A 51 -0.14 -2.65 -2.21
N VAL A 52 0.81 -3.51 -1.83
CA VAL A 52 1.21 -3.68 -0.43
C VAL A 52 2.12 -2.53 0.02
N MET A 53 3.04 -2.07 -0.83
CA MET A 53 3.89 -0.91 -0.52
C MET A 53 3.04 0.35 -0.25
N ILE A 54 2.01 0.61 -1.06
CA ILE A 54 1.08 1.72 -0.82
C ILE A 54 0.38 1.57 0.54
N MET A 55 -0.04 0.36 0.89
CA MET A 55 -0.65 0.11 2.21
C MET A 55 0.34 0.29 3.36
N LEU A 56 1.59 -0.15 3.21
CA LEU A 56 2.63 0.05 4.22
C LEU A 56 2.93 1.54 4.42
N ASP A 57 3.01 2.32 3.33
CA ASP A 57 3.18 3.77 3.44
C ASP A 57 1.96 4.45 4.06
N THR A 58 0.75 3.96 3.78
CA THR A 58 -0.47 4.41 4.49
C THR A 58 -0.36 4.18 5.99
N LEU A 59 0.04 2.98 6.41
CA LEU A 59 0.25 2.66 7.83
C LEU A 59 1.36 3.51 8.47
N ARG A 60 2.45 3.78 7.74
CA ARG A 60 3.53 4.68 8.20
C ARG A 60 3.04 6.12 8.37
N ALA A 61 2.24 6.64 7.44
CA ALA A 61 1.67 7.99 7.53
C ALA A 61 0.65 8.10 8.69
N ILE A 62 -0.16 7.07 8.94
CA ILE A 62 -1.05 7.00 10.10
C ILE A 62 -0.23 7.03 11.40
N ASN A 63 0.84 6.25 11.48
CA ASN A 63 1.71 6.18 12.64
C ASN A 63 2.44 7.51 12.89
N ASN A 64 3.01 8.09 11.84
CA ASN A 64 3.72 9.37 11.90
C ASN A 64 3.53 10.17 10.61
N PRO A 65 2.62 11.18 10.58
CA PRO A 65 2.38 12.01 9.40
C PRO A 65 3.54 12.96 9.07
N LEU A 66 4.52 13.12 9.96
CA LEU A 66 5.74 13.89 9.70
C LEU A 66 6.77 13.09 8.86
N ASN A 67 6.49 11.84 8.53
CA ASN A 67 7.26 11.11 7.54
C ASN A 67 6.80 11.55 6.14
N ASP A 68 7.48 12.54 5.58
CA ASP A 68 7.13 13.17 4.30
C ASP A 68 7.07 12.14 3.16
N TYR A 69 7.96 11.14 3.15
CA TYR A 69 7.95 10.10 2.13
C TYR A 69 6.64 9.30 2.15
N ALA A 70 6.27 8.77 3.30
CA ALA A 70 5.05 7.99 3.46
C ALA A 70 3.79 8.84 3.25
N LEU A 71 3.80 10.09 3.73
CA LEU A 71 2.71 11.03 3.55
C LEU A 71 2.48 11.34 2.07
N VAL A 72 3.53 11.69 1.32
CA VAL A 72 3.42 11.99 -0.11
C VAL A 72 3.02 10.76 -0.92
N ALA A 73 3.53 9.57 -0.57
CA ALA A 73 3.11 8.31 -1.19
C ALA A 73 1.61 8.06 -0.98
N LEU A 74 1.10 8.29 0.23
CA LEU A 74 -0.33 8.17 0.53
C LEU A 74 -1.18 9.19 -0.24
N LEU A 75 -0.79 10.47 -0.27
CA LEU A 75 -1.50 11.52 -1.00
C LEU A 75 -1.60 11.20 -2.49
N ARG A 76 -0.52 10.69 -3.10
CA ARG A 76 -0.47 10.31 -4.52
C ARG A 76 -1.17 8.98 -4.83
N SER A 77 -1.47 8.19 -3.81
CA SER A 77 -2.10 6.89 -3.98
C SER A 77 -3.47 7.00 -4.66
N PRO A 78 -3.99 5.92 -5.24
CA PRO A 78 -5.36 5.88 -5.79
C PRO A 78 -6.44 6.25 -4.77
N MET A 79 -6.14 6.15 -3.48
CA MET A 79 -7.08 6.49 -2.41
C MET A 79 -7.39 7.99 -2.32
N PHE A 80 -6.43 8.87 -2.65
CA PHE A 80 -6.58 10.33 -2.52
C PHE A 80 -6.30 11.09 -3.81
N ASN A 81 -5.49 10.53 -4.71
CA ASN A 81 -5.27 11.01 -6.07
C ASN A 81 -4.84 12.50 -6.15
N PHE A 82 -3.89 12.92 -5.29
CA PHE A 82 -3.22 14.21 -5.44
C PHE A 82 -2.23 14.13 -6.60
N ASN A 83 -2.23 15.13 -7.46
CA ASN A 83 -1.25 15.25 -8.55
C ASN A 83 -0.05 16.12 -8.13
N GLU A 84 0.94 16.28 -9.02
CA GLU A 84 2.14 17.07 -8.75
C GLU A 84 1.81 18.56 -8.49
N ASP A 85 0.82 19.12 -9.21
CA ASP A 85 0.39 20.50 -9.02
C ASP A 85 -0.26 20.70 -7.65
N ASP A 86 -1.07 19.74 -7.19
CA ASP A 86 -1.66 19.75 -5.85
C ASP A 86 -0.56 19.79 -4.78
N LEU A 87 0.45 18.92 -4.92
CA LEU A 87 1.57 18.85 -3.98
C LEU A 87 2.42 20.15 -4.02
N ALA A 88 2.67 20.70 -5.20
CA ALA A 88 3.40 21.96 -5.34
C ALA A 88 2.66 23.13 -4.67
N ARG A 89 1.33 23.20 -4.81
CA ARG A 89 0.48 24.23 -4.17
C ARG A 89 0.47 24.11 -2.65
N ILE A 90 0.58 22.89 -2.11
CA ILE A 90 0.77 22.65 -0.68
C ILE A 90 2.17 23.08 -0.24
N ALA A 91 3.20 22.71 -1.00
CA ALA A 91 4.59 22.99 -0.65
C ALA A 91 4.91 24.47 -0.47
N VAL A 92 4.29 25.35 -1.29
CA VAL A 92 4.53 26.79 -1.25
C VAL A 92 3.79 27.53 -0.13
N GLN A 93 3.01 26.85 0.69
CA GLN A 93 2.26 27.48 1.77
C GLN A 93 3.15 27.94 2.93
N ALA A 94 4.34 27.36 3.08
CA ALA A 94 5.34 27.80 4.06
C ALA A 94 6.76 27.51 3.54
N ASP A 95 7.72 28.36 3.86
CA ASP A 95 9.13 28.20 3.48
C ASP A 95 9.80 27.06 4.26
N GLU A 96 9.46 26.91 5.53
CA GLU A 96 10.03 25.94 6.45
C GLU A 96 8.96 24.94 6.95
N GLY A 97 9.40 23.88 7.63
CA GLY A 97 8.54 22.86 8.22
C GLY A 97 8.39 21.59 7.39
N GLN A 98 7.87 20.56 8.01
CA GLN A 98 7.56 19.27 7.37
C GLN A 98 6.39 19.45 6.38
N PHE A 99 6.28 18.56 5.41
CA PHE A 99 5.21 18.65 4.41
C PHE A 99 3.81 18.58 5.05
N TYR A 100 3.65 17.84 6.14
CA TYR A 100 2.39 17.79 6.89
C TYR A 100 1.99 19.14 7.50
N ASP A 101 2.96 19.91 8.02
CA ASP A 101 2.69 21.26 8.55
C ASP A 101 2.20 22.20 7.43
N LYS A 102 2.84 22.14 6.27
CA LYS A 102 2.45 22.90 5.07
C LYS A 102 1.04 22.51 4.60
N LEU A 103 0.70 21.23 4.67
CA LEU A 103 -0.62 20.74 4.36
C LEU A 103 -1.69 21.29 5.31
N LEU A 104 -1.44 21.32 6.62
CA LEU A 104 -2.35 21.92 7.60
C LEU A 104 -2.54 23.42 7.39
N VAL A 105 -1.46 24.13 7.04
CA VAL A 105 -1.51 25.55 6.68
C VAL A 105 -2.34 25.77 5.41
N ALA A 106 -2.23 24.87 4.41
CA ALA A 106 -3.08 24.90 3.23
C ALA A 106 -4.57 24.72 3.58
N CYS A 107 -4.91 23.79 4.49
CA CYS A 107 -6.28 23.56 4.94
C CYS A 107 -6.90 24.82 5.60
N THR A 108 -6.12 25.54 6.38
CA THR A 108 -6.59 26.76 7.06
C THR A 108 -6.55 28.01 6.17
N LYS A 109 -5.93 27.93 5.00
CA LYS A 109 -5.71 29.04 4.07
C LYS A 109 -4.99 30.21 4.71
N THR A 110 -4.09 29.92 5.66
CA THR A 110 -3.29 30.91 6.39
C THR A 110 -1.83 30.98 5.93
N GLY A 111 -1.50 30.26 4.85
CA GLY A 111 -0.16 30.17 4.30
C GLY A 111 0.28 31.40 3.52
N LEU A 112 1.48 31.31 2.95
CA LEU A 112 2.09 32.37 2.14
C LEU A 112 1.32 32.62 0.83
N HIS A 113 0.70 31.57 0.28
CA HIS A 113 0.01 31.57 -1.00
C HIS A 113 -1.40 30.95 -0.92
N PRO A 114 -2.32 31.50 -0.09
CA PRO A 114 -3.65 30.93 0.05
C PRO A 114 -4.47 30.94 -1.26
N GLU A 115 -4.15 31.87 -2.17
CA GLU A 115 -4.81 32.03 -3.47
C GLU A 115 -4.62 30.83 -4.41
N VAL A 116 -3.55 30.03 -4.23
CA VAL A 116 -3.33 28.84 -5.06
C VAL A 116 -4.11 27.61 -4.57
N VAL A 117 -4.73 27.67 -3.39
CA VAL A 117 -5.59 26.61 -2.86
C VAL A 117 -6.96 26.71 -3.54
N THR A 118 -7.09 25.99 -4.66
CA THR A 118 -8.34 25.95 -5.43
C THR A 118 -9.43 25.20 -4.66
N GLN A 119 -10.69 25.38 -5.05
CA GLN A 119 -11.82 24.65 -4.46
C GLN A 119 -11.64 23.13 -4.57
N GLY A 120 -11.09 22.63 -5.68
CA GLY A 120 -10.82 21.20 -5.88
C GLY A 120 -9.74 20.68 -4.93
N LEU A 121 -8.66 21.45 -4.72
CA LEU A 121 -7.62 21.10 -3.76
C LEU A 121 -8.14 21.16 -2.33
N ASP A 122 -8.92 22.17 -1.97
CA ASP A 122 -9.54 22.34 -0.67
C ASP A 122 -10.42 21.12 -0.28
N ALA A 123 -11.24 20.64 -1.22
CA ALA A 123 -12.05 19.44 -1.03
C ALA A 123 -11.18 18.18 -0.78
N LYS A 124 -10.08 18.02 -1.54
CA LYS A 124 -9.14 16.91 -1.33
C LYS A 124 -8.45 16.99 0.03
N LEU A 125 -8.01 18.18 0.43
CA LEU A 125 -7.37 18.43 1.72
C LEU A 125 -8.29 18.11 2.89
N THR A 126 -9.54 18.58 2.83
CA THR A 126 -10.56 18.29 3.85
C THR A 126 -10.79 16.79 3.96
N LEU A 127 -11.07 16.12 2.84
CA LEU A 127 -11.27 14.67 2.82
C LEU A 127 -10.06 13.91 3.39
N PHE A 128 -8.85 14.30 3.02
CA PHE A 128 -7.63 13.66 3.47
C PHE A 128 -7.42 13.82 4.97
N THR A 129 -7.53 15.06 5.47
CA THR A 129 -7.26 15.35 6.89
C THR A 129 -8.29 14.71 7.82
N GLU A 130 -9.57 14.72 7.44
CA GLU A 130 -10.63 14.03 8.19
C GLU A 130 -10.42 12.52 8.19
N THR A 131 -10.13 11.93 7.03
CA THR A 131 -9.88 10.49 6.92
C THR A 131 -8.63 10.06 7.71
N LEU A 132 -7.54 10.81 7.61
CA LEU A 132 -6.31 10.52 8.35
C LEU A 132 -6.53 10.63 9.87
N ALA A 133 -7.28 11.63 10.32
CA ALA A 133 -7.61 11.80 11.72
C ALA A 133 -8.46 10.63 12.25
N ASP A 134 -9.46 10.19 11.48
CA ASP A 134 -10.30 9.05 11.81
C ASP A 134 -9.49 7.75 11.91
N TRP A 135 -8.63 7.46 10.92
CA TRP A 135 -7.77 6.27 10.95
C TRP A 135 -6.79 6.29 12.13
N ARG A 136 -6.23 7.46 12.45
CA ARG A 136 -5.34 7.63 13.62
C ARG A 136 -6.07 7.41 14.93
N ASP A 137 -7.29 7.88 15.05
CA ASP A 137 -8.11 7.65 16.25
C ASP A 137 -8.53 6.17 16.35
N TYR A 138 -9.01 5.60 15.25
CA TYR A 138 -9.38 4.18 15.17
C TYR A 138 -8.21 3.25 15.56
N SER A 139 -7.00 3.56 15.11
CA SER A 139 -5.79 2.77 15.40
C SER A 139 -5.42 2.66 16.88
N LYS A 140 -5.95 3.55 17.73
CA LYS A 140 -5.69 3.53 19.19
C LYS A 140 -6.49 2.44 19.92
N TRP A 141 -7.63 2.08 19.36
CA TRP A 141 -8.62 1.25 20.07
C TRP A 141 -8.90 -0.09 19.40
N HIS A 142 -8.50 -0.25 18.14
CA HIS A 142 -8.81 -1.42 17.34
C HIS A 142 -7.54 -2.20 16.96
N SER A 143 -7.74 -3.43 16.51
CA SER A 143 -6.63 -4.26 16.03
C SER A 143 -6.04 -3.73 14.73
N LEU A 144 -4.78 -4.10 14.43
CA LEU A 144 -4.15 -3.78 13.15
C LEU A 144 -4.91 -4.41 11.97
N TYR A 145 -5.46 -5.59 12.19
CA TYR A 145 -6.29 -6.27 11.20
C TYR A 145 -7.53 -5.44 10.87
N ASP A 146 -8.24 -4.96 11.89
CA ASP A 146 -9.45 -4.13 11.70
C ASP A 146 -9.11 -2.79 11.06
N LEU A 147 -7.99 -2.17 11.46
CA LEU A 147 -7.50 -0.93 10.84
C LEU A 147 -7.23 -1.10 9.36
N ILE A 148 -6.55 -2.18 8.96
CA ILE A 148 -6.24 -2.48 7.55
C ILE A 148 -7.53 -2.64 6.75
N TRP A 149 -8.49 -3.39 7.26
CA TRP A 149 -9.79 -3.55 6.59
C TRP A 149 -10.58 -2.26 6.53
N LYS A 150 -10.58 -1.46 7.61
CA LYS A 150 -11.20 -0.14 7.58
C LYS A 150 -10.64 0.76 6.48
N ILE A 151 -9.32 0.77 6.29
CA ILE A 151 -8.69 1.54 5.22
C ILE A 151 -9.13 1.03 3.84
N TYR A 152 -9.21 -0.29 3.65
CA TYR A 152 -9.68 -0.88 2.40
C TYR A 152 -11.10 -0.45 2.08
N ASP A 153 -11.98 -0.51 3.06
CA ASP A 153 -13.41 -0.20 2.90
C ASP A 153 -13.66 1.30 2.74
N ASP A 154 -13.07 2.15 3.58
CA ASP A 154 -13.29 3.60 3.56
C ASP A 154 -12.86 4.24 2.23
N ARG A 155 -11.85 3.69 1.56
CA ARG A 155 -11.31 4.22 0.31
C ARG A 155 -11.46 3.28 -0.89
N PHE A 156 -12.23 2.21 -0.74
CA PHE A 156 -12.47 1.20 -1.79
C PHE A 156 -11.16 0.67 -2.40
N TYR A 157 -10.10 0.61 -1.59
CA TYR A 157 -8.77 0.30 -2.10
C TYR A 157 -8.67 -1.16 -2.55
N TYR A 158 -9.30 -2.08 -1.82
CA TYR A 158 -9.35 -3.50 -2.16
C TYR A 158 -10.10 -3.74 -3.47
N ASP A 159 -11.21 -3.02 -3.68
CA ASP A 159 -12.01 -3.09 -4.91
C ASP A 159 -11.27 -2.47 -6.10
N TYR A 160 -10.62 -1.31 -5.88
CA TYR A 160 -9.77 -0.69 -6.88
C TYR A 160 -8.69 -1.65 -7.37
N VAL A 161 -7.97 -2.32 -6.47
CA VAL A 161 -6.94 -3.30 -6.80
C VAL A 161 -7.54 -4.49 -7.53
N GLY A 162 -8.77 -4.89 -7.20
CA GLY A 162 -9.54 -5.91 -7.90
C GLY A 162 -9.93 -5.55 -9.34
N SER A 163 -9.83 -4.27 -9.74
CA SER A 163 -10.07 -3.83 -11.12
C SER A 163 -8.79 -3.84 -12.00
N LEU A 164 -7.62 -4.07 -11.41
CA LEU A 164 -6.34 -4.03 -12.10
C LEU A 164 -5.98 -5.39 -12.72
N PRO A 165 -5.06 -5.43 -13.70
CA PRO A 165 -4.51 -6.69 -14.19
C PRO A 165 -3.93 -7.54 -13.04
N ARG A 166 -4.12 -8.86 -13.11
CA ARG A 166 -3.76 -9.83 -12.04
C ARG A 166 -4.48 -9.54 -10.71
N ALA A 167 -5.74 -9.15 -10.78
CA ALA A 167 -6.58 -8.76 -9.64
C ALA A 167 -6.52 -9.76 -8.49
N GLU A 168 -6.72 -11.05 -8.77
CA GLU A 168 -6.72 -12.13 -7.76
C GLU A 168 -5.41 -12.17 -6.96
N GLN A 169 -4.27 -12.08 -7.66
CA GLN A 169 -2.96 -12.06 -6.99
C GLN A 169 -2.77 -10.83 -6.13
N ARG A 170 -3.16 -9.66 -6.64
CA ARG A 170 -3.04 -8.38 -5.91
C ARG A 170 -3.93 -8.35 -4.67
N GLN A 171 -5.17 -8.79 -4.78
CA GLN A 171 -6.07 -8.91 -3.65
C GLN A 171 -5.59 -9.94 -2.63
N ALA A 172 -5.03 -11.08 -3.10
CA ALA A 172 -4.40 -12.06 -2.22
C ALA A 172 -3.20 -11.47 -1.45
N ASN A 173 -2.38 -10.60 -2.08
CA ASN A 173 -1.28 -9.91 -1.43
C ASN A 173 -1.76 -8.97 -0.31
N LEU A 174 -2.82 -8.18 -0.57
CA LEU A 174 -3.44 -7.31 0.44
C LEU A 174 -4.05 -8.12 1.59
N TYR A 175 -4.72 -9.22 1.28
CA TYR A 175 -5.26 -10.13 2.29
C TYR A 175 -4.14 -10.76 3.14
N ALA A 176 -3.03 -11.16 2.52
CA ALA A 176 -1.87 -11.69 3.21
C ALA A 176 -1.26 -10.66 4.20
N LEU A 177 -1.24 -9.37 3.83
CA LEU A 177 -0.82 -8.29 4.74
C LEU A 177 -1.73 -8.22 5.98
N ALA A 178 -3.05 -8.24 5.79
CA ALA A 178 -4.00 -8.22 6.89
C ALA A 178 -3.85 -9.45 7.80
N LEU A 179 -3.68 -10.65 7.23
CA LEU A 179 -3.40 -11.86 8.01
C LEU A 179 -2.08 -11.79 8.77
N ARG A 180 -1.03 -11.18 8.18
CA ARG A 180 0.25 -10.97 8.86
C ARG A 180 0.12 -10.04 10.06
N ALA A 181 -0.67 -8.98 9.94
CA ALA A 181 -0.98 -8.09 11.06
C ALA A 181 -1.72 -8.83 12.19
N ASN A 182 -2.73 -9.64 11.85
CA ASN A 182 -3.45 -10.48 12.80
C ASN A 182 -2.52 -11.50 13.50
N ALA A 183 -1.66 -12.17 12.74
CA ALA A 183 -0.70 -13.12 13.30
C ALA A 183 0.29 -12.43 14.25
N TYR A 184 0.76 -11.23 13.89
CA TYR A 184 1.63 -10.42 14.74
C TYR A 184 0.98 -10.11 16.09
N GLU A 185 -0.27 -9.66 16.12
CA GLU A 185 -0.97 -9.33 17.36
C GLU A 185 -1.23 -10.56 18.23
N LYS A 186 -1.47 -11.74 17.63
CA LYS A 186 -1.62 -13.02 18.35
C LYS A 186 -0.35 -13.46 19.10
N THR A 187 0.82 -12.97 18.71
CA THR A 187 2.07 -13.23 19.45
C THR A 187 2.22 -12.39 20.71
N GLY A 188 1.23 -11.54 21.05
CA GLY A 188 1.22 -10.67 22.21
C GLY A 188 1.85 -9.30 21.99
N PHE A 189 2.43 -9.06 20.83
CA PHE A 189 2.89 -7.72 20.44
C PHE A 189 1.71 -6.88 19.96
N LYS A 190 1.68 -5.60 20.36
CA LYS A 190 0.61 -4.68 19.96
C LYS A 190 1.20 -3.35 19.48
N GLY A 191 0.43 -2.68 18.64
CA GLY A 191 0.70 -1.31 18.21
C GLY A 191 1.34 -1.19 16.83
N LEU A 192 0.86 -0.19 16.10
CA LEU A 192 1.20 0.08 14.71
C LEU A 192 2.70 0.34 14.51
N SER A 193 3.32 1.13 15.38
CA SER A 193 4.76 1.46 15.29
C SER A 193 5.66 0.21 15.36
N ARG A 194 5.33 -0.74 16.23
CA ARG A 194 6.11 -1.97 16.38
C ARG A 194 5.92 -2.91 15.20
N PHE A 195 4.69 -2.96 14.66
CA PHE A 195 4.40 -3.74 13.45
C PHE A 195 5.20 -3.23 12.26
N ILE A 196 5.21 -1.90 12.04
CA ILE A 196 6.03 -1.27 10.99
C ILE A 196 7.50 -1.62 11.18
N GLY A 197 8.03 -1.45 12.39
CA GLY A 197 9.44 -1.81 12.68
C GLY A 197 9.78 -3.30 12.54
N MET A 198 8.78 -4.19 12.54
CA MET A 198 8.98 -5.61 12.22
C MET A 198 9.00 -5.85 10.71
N ILE A 199 8.21 -5.09 9.94
CA ILE A 199 8.18 -5.20 8.47
C ILE A 199 9.44 -4.61 7.83
N ASP A 200 9.99 -3.54 8.40
CA ASP A 200 11.15 -2.80 7.87
C ASP A 200 12.51 -3.48 8.14
N LYS A 201 12.52 -4.63 8.81
CA LYS A 201 13.72 -5.46 9.10
C LYS A 201 13.91 -6.56 8.05
#